data_a14dc8f7ae40a7e53c1b5bbaefe2f112
#
_entry.id   a14dc8f7ae40a7e53c1b5bbaefe2f112
#
_cell.length_a   1.000
_cell.length_b   1.000
_cell.length_c   1.000
_cell.angle_alpha   90.00
_cell.angle_beta   90.00
_cell.angle_gamma   90.00
#
_symmetry.space_group_name_H-M   'P 1'
#
loop_
_entity.id
_entity.type
_entity.pdbx_description
1 polymer ?
#
loop_
_entity_poly.entity_id
_entity_poly.type
_entity_poly.pdbx_seq_one_letter_code
_entity_poly.pdbx_strand_id
1 'polypeptide(L)'
;PLSDKTLSRFRKRCYDYETLHNKDLYHDCVKELSTSIAKLMGISGKVRRMDSMMIESNIRKLSRMELIYTCIAKLAMYVNKINVSALPDDWKHYIDPNDFNKVIYHQRSTDTDERMKQFLTDADKHLALCESAYNDWTEYDLFVRCLSEQTIVENESRRLRMKEDGGMKSTMLQNPPDPEATFRNKAGKEHRGYAANLEESVGTNGSVVTEYQYEQNNHSDSQ
;
A
#
# COMPACT_ATOMS: atom_id res chain seq x y z
N PRO A 1 7.53 3.17 32.05
CA PRO A 1 7.09 3.48 30.68
C PRO A 1 7.08 2.21 29.84
N LEU A 2 6.04 2.01 29.04
CA LEU A 2 5.98 0.89 28.10
C LEU A 2 6.98 1.14 26.96
N SER A 3 7.73 0.11 26.56
CA SER A 3 8.64 0.23 25.44
C SER A 3 7.90 0.08 24.11
N ASP A 4 8.46 0.65 23.02
CA ASP A 4 7.90 0.52 21.65
C ASP A 4 7.75 -0.95 21.24
N LYS A 5 8.70 -1.81 21.69
CA LYS A 5 8.62 -3.26 21.46
C LYS A 5 7.39 -3.90 22.13
N THR A 6 7.02 -3.40 23.32
CA THR A 6 5.83 -3.91 24.05
C THR A 6 4.56 -3.57 23.29
N LEU A 7 4.42 -2.31 22.82
CA LEU A 7 3.28 -1.88 22.02
C LEU A 7 3.20 -2.62 20.67
N SER A 8 4.33 -2.77 20.00
CA SER A 8 4.39 -3.51 18.73
C SER A 8 3.97 -4.98 18.89
N ARG A 9 4.46 -5.66 19.94
CA ARG A 9 4.06 -7.05 20.25
C ARG A 9 2.58 -7.14 20.63
N PHE A 10 2.06 -6.19 21.36
CA PHE A 10 0.64 -6.15 21.71
C PHE A 10 -0.24 -6.00 20.46
N ARG A 11 0.08 -5.04 19.59
CA ARG A 11 -0.64 -4.87 18.30
C ARG A 11 -0.62 -6.13 17.46
N LYS A 12 0.56 -6.77 17.34
CA LYS A 12 0.67 -8.03 16.60
C LYS A 12 -0.25 -9.12 17.20
N ARG A 13 -0.30 -9.27 18.51
CA ARG A 13 -1.17 -10.25 19.15
C ARG A 13 -2.65 -9.97 18.93
N CYS A 14 -3.07 -8.70 18.93
CA CYS A 14 -4.45 -8.34 18.60
C CYS A 14 -4.80 -8.66 17.16
N TYR A 15 -3.89 -8.34 16.22
CA TYR A 15 -4.06 -8.69 14.81
C TYR A 15 -4.10 -10.20 14.57
N ASP A 16 -3.20 -10.97 15.20
CA ASP A 16 -3.19 -12.42 15.10
C ASP A 16 -4.52 -13.03 15.65
N TYR A 17 -5.05 -12.44 16.73
CA TYR A 17 -6.33 -12.84 17.31
C TYR A 17 -7.51 -12.51 16.37
N GLU A 18 -7.53 -11.32 15.81
CA GLU A 18 -8.54 -10.90 14.82
C GLU A 18 -8.54 -11.83 13.62
N THR A 19 -7.37 -12.11 13.05
CA THR A 19 -7.22 -13.01 11.91
C THR A 19 -7.73 -14.43 12.22
N LEU A 20 -7.47 -14.94 13.43
CA LEU A 20 -7.86 -16.29 13.83
C LEU A 20 -9.35 -16.40 14.19
N HIS A 21 -9.91 -15.38 14.82
CA HIS A 21 -11.25 -15.42 15.40
C HIS A 21 -12.28 -14.53 14.69
N ASN A 22 -11.84 -13.78 13.66
CA ASN A 22 -12.65 -12.78 12.95
C ASN A 22 -13.33 -11.79 13.93
N LYS A 23 -12.55 -11.32 14.92
CA LYS A 23 -13.03 -10.43 15.99
C LYS A 23 -12.00 -9.33 16.28
N ASP A 24 -12.36 -8.09 15.94
CA ASP A 24 -11.56 -6.89 16.22
C ASP A 24 -11.71 -6.47 17.69
N LEU A 25 -10.68 -6.76 18.48
CA LEU A 25 -10.65 -6.42 19.91
C LEU A 25 -10.56 -4.92 20.17
N TYR A 26 -9.92 -4.15 19.26
CA TYR A 26 -9.85 -2.70 19.40
C TYR A 26 -11.20 -2.05 19.20
N HIS A 27 -11.91 -2.47 18.16
CA HIS A 27 -13.25 -1.98 17.84
C HIS A 27 -14.23 -2.26 18.98
N ASP A 28 -14.27 -3.49 19.48
CA ASP A 28 -15.10 -3.88 20.64
C ASP A 28 -14.79 -3.05 21.87
N CYS A 29 -13.50 -2.87 22.19
CA CYS A 29 -13.08 -2.08 23.35
C CYS A 29 -13.49 -0.61 23.23
N VAL A 30 -13.30 0.00 22.05
CA VAL A 30 -13.73 1.39 21.80
C VAL A 30 -15.23 1.53 21.97
N LYS A 31 -16.00 0.61 21.44
CA LYS A 31 -17.47 0.61 21.53
C LYS A 31 -17.99 0.49 22.95
N GLU A 32 -17.43 -0.41 23.75
CA GLU A 32 -17.80 -0.57 25.15
C GLU A 32 -17.41 0.66 26.00
N LEU A 33 -16.19 1.16 25.79
CA LEU A 33 -15.67 2.32 26.51
C LEU A 33 -16.45 3.59 26.16
N SER A 34 -16.69 3.85 24.88
CA SER A 34 -17.42 5.01 24.41
C SER A 34 -18.87 5.02 24.88
N THR A 35 -19.53 3.86 24.94
CA THR A 35 -20.88 3.71 25.49
C THR A 35 -20.89 4.08 26.98
N SER A 36 -19.90 3.63 27.73
CA SER A 36 -19.77 3.94 29.15
C SER A 36 -19.50 5.42 29.40
N ILE A 37 -18.62 6.03 28.62
CA ILE A 37 -18.31 7.47 28.68
C ILE A 37 -19.53 8.31 28.28
N ALA A 38 -20.21 7.98 27.20
CA ALA A 38 -21.42 8.68 26.75
C ALA A 38 -22.50 8.69 27.85
N LYS A 39 -22.69 7.57 28.54
CA LYS A 39 -23.61 7.47 29.68
C LYS A 39 -23.17 8.36 30.83
N LEU A 40 -21.88 8.36 31.19
CA LEU A 40 -21.33 9.20 32.25
C LEU A 40 -21.51 10.70 31.93
N MET A 41 -21.34 11.10 30.66
CA MET A 41 -21.50 12.47 30.18
C MET A 41 -22.96 12.88 29.94
N GLY A 42 -23.93 11.97 30.08
CA GLY A 42 -25.35 12.23 29.80
C GLY A 42 -25.65 12.42 28.31
N ILE A 43 -24.83 11.85 27.42
CA ILE A 43 -25.01 11.94 25.97
C ILE A 43 -26.02 10.89 25.52
N SER A 44 -27.14 11.31 24.93
CA SER A 44 -28.26 10.43 24.57
C SER A 44 -28.08 9.66 23.26
N GLY A 45 -27.07 10.01 22.44
CA GLY A 45 -26.86 9.44 21.10
C GLY A 45 -27.90 9.85 20.05
N LYS A 46 -28.83 10.79 20.37
CA LYS A 46 -29.85 11.27 19.44
C LYS A 46 -29.28 12.16 18.34
N VAL A 47 -28.20 12.88 18.64
CA VAL A 47 -27.47 13.73 17.68
C VAL A 47 -26.15 13.07 17.41
N ARG A 48 -25.89 12.76 16.15
CA ARG A 48 -24.66 12.14 15.68
C ARG A 48 -24.00 13.03 14.62
N ARG A 49 -22.70 13.03 14.60
CA ARG A 49 -21.86 13.70 13.60
C ARG A 49 -20.91 12.67 13.00
N MET A 50 -20.81 12.66 11.68
CA MET A 50 -19.82 11.88 10.96
C MET A 50 -18.76 12.81 10.37
N ASP A 51 -17.50 12.38 10.44
CA ASP A 51 -16.39 13.06 9.79
C ASP A 51 -15.40 12.03 9.24
N SER A 52 -14.77 12.37 8.13
CA SER A 52 -13.80 11.52 7.46
C SER A 52 -12.43 12.18 7.44
N MET A 53 -11.45 11.53 8.04
CA MET A 53 -10.05 11.97 8.04
C MET A 53 -9.23 11.12 7.07
N MET A 54 -8.32 11.78 6.33
CA MET A 54 -7.31 11.08 5.54
C MET A 54 -6.17 10.61 6.45
N ILE A 55 -5.87 9.31 6.40
CA ILE A 55 -4.73 8.71 7.08
C ILE A 55 -3.66 8.43 6.03
N GLU A 56 -2.55 9.14 6.13
CA GLU A 56 -1.40 8.91 5.25
C GLU A 56 -0.72 7.59 5.62
N SER A 57 -0.51 6.73 4.62
CA SER A 57 0.36 5.58 4.79
C SER A 57 1.82 6.03 4.91
N ASN A 58 2.58 5.35 5.76
CA ASN A 58 4.01 5.62 5.93
C ASN A 58 4.84 5.02 4.78
N ILE A 59 4.43 5.29 3.55
CA ILE A 59 5.11 4.87 2.33
C ILE A 59 5.78 6.04 1.64
N ARG A 60 6.94 5.77 1.05
CA ARG A 60 7.59 6.73 0.16
C ARG A 60 6.77 6.92 -1.10
N LYS A 61 6.57 8.16 -1.53
CA LYS A 61 6.01 8.47 -2.85
C LYS A 61 7.00 8.06 -3.92
N LEU A 62 6.60 7.13 -4.79
CA LEU A 62 7.40 6.64 -5.90
C LEU A 62 6.89 7.18 -7.23
N SER A 63 7.79 7.55 -8.14
CA SER A 63 7.48 7.69 -9.56
C SER A 63 7.20 6.30 -10.15
N ARG A 64 6.61 6.25 -11.35
CA ARG A 64 6.34 4.98 -12.03
C ARG A 64 7.61 4.16 -12.28
N MET A 65 8.70 4.84 -12.61
CA MET A 65 10.00 4.20 -12.80
C MET A 65 10.52 3.60 -11.49
N GLU A 66 10.48 4.36 -10.39
CA GLU A 66 10.87 3.89 -9.07
C GLU A 66 10.00 2.70 -8.60
N LEU A 67 8.70 2.74 -8.88
CA LEU A 67 7.78 1.68 -8.52
C LEU A 67 8.12 0.38 -9.26
N ILE A 68 8.28 0.43 -10.59
CA ILE A 68 8.63 -0.74 -11.40
C ILE A 68 9.98 -1.30 -10.97
N TYR A 69 11.01 -0.44 -10.84
CA TYR A 69 12.32 -0.86 -10.32
C TYR A 69 12.21 -1.53 -8.94
N THR A 70 11.45 -0.94 -8.02
CA THR A 70 11.29 -1.48 -6.66
C THR A 70 10.63 -2.85 -6.67
N CYS A 71 9.64 -3.08 -7.54
CA CYS A 71 9.01 -4.39 -7.68
C CYS A 71 9.98 -5.44 -8.25
N ILE A 72 10.77 -5.07 -9.29
CA ILE A 72 11.81 -5.94 -9.85
C ILE A 72 12.83 -6.30 -8.77
N ALA A 73 13.36 -5.29 -8.08
CA ALA A 73 14.39 -5.48 -7.06
C ALA A 73 13.90 -6.36 -5.89
N LYS A 74 12.66 -6.18 -5.43
CA LYS A 74 12.08 -7.03 -4.38
C LYS A 74 11.97 -8.49 -4.83
N LEU A 75 11.50 -8.75 -6.04
CA LEU A 75 11.41 -10.10 -6.57
C LEU A 75 12.80 -10.71 -6.74
N ALA A 76 13.78 -9.96 -7.29
CA ALA A 76 15.16 -10.41 -7.43
C ALA A 76 15.81 -10.75 -6.07
N MET A 77 15.62 -9.90 -5.05
CA MET A 77 16.09 -10.18 -3.69
C MET A 77 15.46 -11.44 -3.10
N TYR A 78 14.18 -11.67 -3.37
CA TYR A 78 13.49 -12.84 -2.86
C TYR A 78 13.98 -14.12 -3.56
N VAL A 79 14.12 -14.12 -4.89
CA VAL A 79 14.72 -15.23 -5.66
C VAL A 79 16.12 -15.54 -5.13
N ASN A 80 16.95 -14.51 -4.97
CA ASN A 80 18.32 -14.67 -4.46
C ASN A 80 18.36 -15.27 -3.04
N LYS A 81 17.41 -14.90 -2.18
CA LYS A 81 17.32 -15.45 -0.82
C LYS A 81 17.00 -16.95 -0.81
N ILE A 82 16.18 -17.41 -1.74
CA ILE A 82 15.78 -18.83 -1.82
C ILE A 82 16.78 -19.67 -2.60
N ASN A 83 17.23 -19.17 -3.74
CA ASN A 83 18.19 -19.86 -4.61
C ASN A 83 19.12 -18.87 -5.30
N VAL A 84 20.29 -18.67 -4.71
CA VAL A 84 21.33 -17.75 -5.22
C VAL A 84 21.72 -18.06 -6.68
N SER A 85 21.72 -19.34 -7.05
CA SER A 85 22.11 -19.79 -8.39
C SER A 85 21.01 -19.57 -9.45
N ALA A 86 19.78 -19.30 -9.02
CA ALA A 86 18.67 -19.06 -9.94
C ALA A 86 18.64 -17.63 -10.47
N LEU A 87 19.31 -16.69 -9.80
CA LEU A 87 19.35 -15.30 -10.22
C LEU A 87 20.37 -15.10 -11.36
N PRO A 88 19.95 -14.69 -12.56
CA PRO A 88 20.87 -14.38 -13.66
C PRO A 88 21.90 -13.30 -13.28
N ASP A 89 23.10 -13.38 -13.86
CA ASP A 89 24.18 -12.45 -13.53
C ASP A 89 23.84 -11.00 -13.85
N ASP A 90 23.13 -10.76 -14.94
CA ASP A 90 22.64 -9.44 -15.37
C ASP A 90 21.62 -8.81 -14.44
N TRP A 91 20.99 -9.61 -13.52
CA TRP A 91 20.04 -9.10 -12.53
C TRP A 91 20.64 -8.90 -11.15
N LYS A 92 21.87 -9.29 -10.92
CA LYS A 92 22.53 -9.14 -9.61
C LYS A 92 22.66 -7.69 -9.15
N HIS A 93 22.64 -6.74 -10.08
CA HIS A 93 22.64 -5.31 -9.72
C HIS A 93 21.38 -4.90 -8.95
N TYR A 94 20.21 -5.51 -9.20
CA TYR A 94 18.96 -5.19 -8.48
C TYR A 94 19.00 -5.53 -6.99
N ILE A 95 19.90 -6.42 -6.56
CA ILE A 95 20.09 -6.77 -5.14
C ILE A 95 21.16 -5.92 -4.43
N ASP A 96 21.88 -5.06 -5.17
CA ASP A 96 22.81 -4.09 -4.57
C ASP A 96 22.01 -2.94 -3.94
N PRO A 97 22.16 -2.68 -2.61
CA PRO A 97 21.46 -1.58 -1.94
C PRO A 97 21.74 -0.19 -2.53
N ASN A 98 22.87 -0.01 -3.22
CA ASN A 98 23.27 1.26 -3.81
C ASN A 98 22.76 1.45 -5.25
N ASP A 99 22.31 0.39 -5.90
CA ASP A 99 21.93 0.41 -7.32
C ASP A 99 20.74 1.33 -7.57
N PHE A 100 19.73 1.30 -6.70
CA PHE A 100 18.55 2.17 -6.81
C PHE A 100 18.92 3.64 -6.99
N ASN A 101 19.78 4.17 -6.11
CA ASN A 101 20.20 5.56 -6.18
C ASN A 101 21.02 5.83 -7.43
N LYS A 102 21.93 4.93 -7.78
CA LYS A 102 22.79 5.03 -8.96
C LYS A 102 21.98 5.05 -10.24
N VAL A 103 21.01 4.19 -10.38
CA VAL A 103 20.23 4.00 -11.62
C VAL A 103 19.08 5.01 -11.72
N ILE A 104 18.43 5.38 -10.61
CA ILE A 104 17.28 6.29 -10.63
C ILE A 104 17.71 7.76 -10.58
N TYR A 105 18.65 8.14 -9.69
CA TYR A 105 18.96 9.54 -9.43
C TYR A 105 20.27 10.06 -10.04
N HIS A 106 21.27 9.20 -10.23
CA HIS A 106 22.59 9.63 -10.69
C HIS A 106 22.75 9.61 -12.23
N GLN A 107 21.67 9.39 -12.96
CA GLN A 107 21.65 9.35 -14.43
C GLN A 107 21.08 10.65 -15.00
N ARG A 108 21.48 10.99 -16.24
CA ARG A 108 20.93 12.15 -16.95
C ARG A 108 19.46 11.93 -17.31
N SER A 109 18.67 12.99 -17.29
CA SER A 109 17.25 12.95 -17.67
C SER A 109 17.00 12.51 -19.12
N THR A 110 17.98 12.75 -20.00
CA THR A 110 17.94 12.34 -21.42
C THR A 110 17.80 10.84 -21.64
N ASP A 111 18.25 10.03 -20.67
CA ASP A 111 18.32 8.58 -20.80
C ASP A 111 17.11 7.88 -20.13
N THR A 112 16.11 8.66 -19.73
CA THR A 112 14.94 8.14 -18.97
C THR A 112 14.15 7.11 -19.74
N ASP A 113 13.90 7.35 -21.03
CA ASP A 113 13.10 6.46 -21.87
C ASP A 113 13.84 5.15 -22.17
N GLU A 114 15.15 5.22 -22.37
CA GLU A 114 15.98 4.02 -22.58
C GLU A 114 16.03 3.16 -21.32
N ARG A 115 16.20 3.78 -20.17
CA ARG A 115 16.17 3.08 -18.87
C ARG A 115 14.82 2.43 -18.61
N MET A 116 13.72 3.13 -18.91
CA MET A 116 12.39 2.56 -18.78
C MET A 116 12.22 1.35 -19.68
N LYS A 117 12.67 1.42 -20.95
CA LYS A 117 12.64 0.26 -21.86
C LYS A 117 13.46 -0.91 -21.31
N GLN A 118 14.64 -0.63 -20.72
CA GLN A 118 15.45 -1.67 -20.11
C GLN A 118 14.73 -2.33 -18.94
N PHE A 119 14.14 -1.54 -18.02
CA PHE A 119 13.37 -2.10 -16.90
C PHE A 119 12.18 -2.94 -17.36
N LEU A 120 11.48 -2.53 -18.40
CA LEU A 120 10.37 -3.30 -18.94
C LEU A 120 10.84 -4.61 -19.60
N THR A 121 11.98 -4.58 -20.30
CA THR A 121 12.60 -5.78 -20.83
C THR A 121 13.04 -6.75 -19.74
N ASP A 122 13.67 -6.24 -18.69
CA ASP A 122 14.06 -7.03 -17.53
C ASP A 122 12.83 -7.56 -16.79
N ALA A 123 11.76 -6.76 -16.70
CA ALA A 123 10.50 -7.19 -16.12
C ALA A 123 9.89 -8.40 -16.84
N ASP A 124 9.90 -8.41 -18.18
CA ASP A 124 9.40 -9.54 -18.95
C ASP A 124 10.26 -10.81 -18.75
N LYS A 125 11.58 -10.67 -18.67
CA LYS A 125 12.48 -11.78 -18.36
C LYS A 125 12.23 -12.32 -16.94
N HIS A 126 12.04 -11.43 -15.94
CA HIS A 126 11.71 -11.82 -14.57
C HIS A 126 10.38 -12.56 -14.51
N LEU A 127 9.37 -12.05 -15.23
CA LEU A 127 8.07 -12.67 -15.30
C LEU A 127 8.18 -14.10 -15.82
N ALA A 128 8.85 -14.28 -16.96
CA ALA A 128 9.06 -15.61 -17.57
C ALA A 128 9.83 -16.58 -16.67
N LEU A 129 10.87 -16.09 -15.96
CA LEU A 129 11.64 -16.92 -15.01
C LEU A 129 10.78 -17.34 -13.81
N CYS A 130 10.00 -16.41 -13.24
CA CYS A 130 9.31 -16.65 -11.98
C CYS A 130 7.97 -17.35 -12.17
N GLU A 131 7.32 -17.24 -13.31
CA GLU A 131 6.02 -17.87 -13.58
C GLU A 131 6.02 -19.38 -13.40
N SER A 132 7.12 -20.03 -13.76
CA SER A 132 7.24 -21.48 -13.69
C SER A 132 7.70 -22.02 -12.34
N ALA A 133 8.38 -21.19 -11.51
CA ALA A 133 9.08 -21.68 -10.33
C ALA A 133 8.74 -20.94 -9.03
N TYR A 134 8.14 -19.73 -9.12
CA TYR A 134 8.01 -18.82 -7.98
C TYR A 134 6.68 -18.06 -7.97
N ASN A 135 5.65 -18.61 -8.58
CA ASN A 135 4.33 -17.97 -8.72
C ASN A 135 3.47 -18.00 -7.45
N ASP A 136 3.85 -18.74 -6.42
CA ASP A 136 3.13 -18.83 -5.14
C ASP A 136 3.58 -17.76 -4.12
N TRP A 137 4.30 -16.73 -4.57
CA TRP A 137 4.89 -15.75 -3.67
C TRP A 137 4.22 -14.38 -3.74
N THR A 138 4.06 -13.76 -2.57
CA THR A 138 3.52 -12.39 -2.45
C THR A 138 4.29 -11.38 -3.29
N GLU A 139 5.62 -11.50 -3.36
CA GLU A 139 6.48 -10.62 -4.17
C GLU A 139 6.21 -10.79 -5.67
N TYR A 140 5.92 -12.01 -6.12
CA TYR A 140 5.51 -12.27 -7.50
C TYR A 140 4.13 -11.65 -7.80
N ASP A 141 3.15 -11.85 -6.93
CA ASP A 141 1.82 -11.27 -7.08
C ASP A 141 1.87 -9.74 -7.16
N LEU A 142 2.66 -9.11 -6.29
CA LEU A 142 2.85 -7.65 -6.31
C LEU A 142 3.55 -7.18 -7.59
N PHE A 143 4.49 -7.95 -8.09
CA PHE A 143 5.17 -7.66 -9.34
C PHE A 143 4.22 -7.77 -10.54
N VAL A 144 3.46 -8.86 -10.64
CA VAL A 144 2.42 -9.04 -11.68
C VAL A 144 1.38 -7.94 -11.61
N ARG A 145 0.90 -7.60 -10.41
CA ARG A 145 -0.02 -6.48 -10.19
C ARG A 145 0.57 -5.15 -10.69
N CYS A 146 1.81 -4.85 -10.31
CA CYS A 146 2.50 -3.64 -10.75
C CYS A 146 2.54 -3.56 -12.29
N LEU A 147 2.95 -4.63 -12.95
CA LEU A 147 3.04 -4.67 -14.41
C LEU A 147 1.67 -4.53 -15.09
N SER A 148 0.66 -5.25 -14.60
CA SER A 148 -0.70 -5.21 -15.17
C SER A 148 -1.35 -3.83 -15.04
N GLU A 149 -1.08 -3.13 -13.94
CA GLU A 149 -1.61 -1.80 -13.68
C GLU A 149 -0.84 -0.69 -14.42
N GLN A 150 0.50 -0.78 -14.44
CA GLN A 150 1.37 0.30 -14.93
C GLN A 150 1.72 0.18 -16.42
N THR A 151 1.52 -0.98 -17.02
CA THR A 151 1.99 -1.25 -18.39
C THR A 151 0.91 -1.89 -19.24
N ILE A 152 1.14 -1.90 -20.55
CA ILE A 152 0.40 -2.70 -21.53
C ILE A 152 1.39 -3.40 -22.44
N VAL A 153 0.96 -4.53 -23.03
CA VAL A 153 1.72 -5.26 -24.05
C VAL A 153 1.11 -4.95 -25.40
N GLU A 154 1.91 -4.46 -26.34
CA GLU A 154 1.52 -4.10 -27.69
C GLU A 154 2.60 -4.59 -28.67
N ASN A 155 2.20 -5.34 -29.70
CA ASN A 155 3.14 -5.91 -30.67
C ASN A 155 4.31 -6.67 -30.02
N GLU A 156 4.00 -7.55 -29.07
CA GLU A 156 4.98 -8.34 -28.30
C GLU A 156 5.98 -7.52 -27.49
N SER A 157 5.76 -6.23 -27.32
CA SER A 157 6.59 -5.34 -26.53
C SER A 157 5.79 -4.69 -25.39
N ARG A 158 6.39 -4.61 -24.21
CA ARG A 158 5.79 -3.93 -23.06
C ARG A 158 6.12 -2.45 -23.07
N ARG A 159 5.11 -1.60 -22.90
CA ARG A 159 5.27 -0.16 -22.70
C ARG A 159 4.47 0.33 -21.50
N LEU A 160 4.80 1.53 -21.02
CA LEU A 160 3.99 2.18 -19.99
C LEU A 160 2.56 2.42 -20.50
N ARG A 161 1.61 2.18 -19.62
CA ARG A 161 0.21 2.58 -19.81
C ARG A 161 0.11 4.10 -19.81
N MET A 162 -0.44 4.66 -20.85
CA MET A 162 -0.70 6.10 -20.98
C MET A 162 -2.13 6.41 -20.54
N LYS A 163 -2.46 7.67 -20.36
CA LYS A 163 -3.79 8.10 -19.94
C LYS A 163 -4.86 7.72 -20.99
N GLU A 164 -4.49 7.76 -22.23
CA GLU A 164 -5.32 7.44 -23.41
C GLU A 164 -5.66 5.96 -23.49
N ASP A 165 -4.82 5.08 -22.94
CA ASP A 165 -5.07 3.64 -22.87
C ASP A 165 -6.17 3.29 -21.85
N GLY A 166 -6.56 4.24 -21.01
CA GLY A 166 -7.53 4.02 -19.94
C GLY A 166 -7.00 3.13 -18.80
N GLY A 167 -7.89 2.76 -17.87
CA GLY A 167 -7.56 1.81 -16.79
C GLY A 167 -6.70 2.38 -15.66
N MET A 168 -6.34 3.65 -15.68
CA MET A 168 -5.67 4.30 -14.55
C MET A 168 -6.68 4.55 -13.43
N LYS A 169 -6.48 3.88 -12.29
CA LYS A 169 -7.39 3.90 -11.14
C LYS A 169 -6.67 4.38 -9.89
N SER A 170 -7.41 4.96 -8.96
CA SER A 170 -6.91 5.34 -7.63
C SER A 170 -6.46 4.15 -6.78
N THR A 171 -6.93 2.95 -7.11
CA THR A 171 -6.57 1.69 -6.45
C THR A 171 -5.27 1.07 -6.94
N MET A 172 -4.61 1.66 -7.95
CA MET A 172 -3.33 1.16 -8.44
C MET A 172 -2.28 1.14 -7.34
N LEU A 173 -1.39 0.16 -7.40
CA LEU A 173 -0.29 -0.01 -6.46
C LEU A 173 0.53 1.29 -6.32
N GLN A 174 0.61 1.81 -5.09
CA GLN A 174 1.35 3.02 -4.78
C GLN A 174 2.78 2.71 -4.34
N ASN A 175 2.94 1.67 -3.54
CA ASN A 175 4.24 1.21 -3.07
C ASN A 175 4.12 -0.23 -2.54
N PRO A 176 5.04 -1.17 -2.89
CA PRO A 176 4.99 -2.55 -2.44
C PRO A 176 4.97 -2.81 -0.93
N PRO A 177 5.57 -1.97 -0.05
CA PRO A 177 5.45 -2.11 1.40
C PRO A 177 4.03 -1.97 1.95
N ASP A 178 3.15 -1.25 1.26
CA ASP A 178 1.75 -1.08 1.64
C ASP A 178 0.87 -1.17 0.37
N PRO A 179 0.58 -2.40 -0.07
CA PRO A 179 -0.11 -2.62 -1.35
C PRO A 179 -1.59 -2.24 -1.34
N GLU A 180 -2.17 -2.04 -0.17
CA GLU A 180 -3.59 -1.67 -0.01
C GLU A 180 -3.80 -0.15 0.02
N ALA A 181 -2.73 0.63 0.23
CA ALA A 181 -2.81 2.09 0.20
C ALA A 181 -3.30 2.58 -1.16
N THR A 182 -4.32 3.43 -1.16
CA THR A 182 -4.90 3.99 -2.38
C THR A 182 -4.58 5.47 -2.53
N PHE A 183 -4.76 5.99 -3.74
CA PHE A 183 -4.53 7.38 -4.07
C PHE A 183 -5.85 8.17 -4.08
N ARG A 184 -5.86 9.36 -3.46
CA ARG A 184 -6.95 10.33 -3.57
C ARG A 184 -6.40 11.75 -3.70
N ASN A 185 -7.02 12.57 -4.53
CA ASN A 185 -6.82 14.01 -4.51
C ASN A 185 -8.03 14.66 -3.83
N LYS A 186 -7.80 15.36 -2.71
CA LYS A 186 -8.84 16.11 -1.97
C LYS A 186 -8.38 17.56 -1.79
N ALA A 187 -9.17 18.49 -2.27
CA ALA A 187 -8.88 19.93 -2.20
C ALA A 187 -7.47 20.32 -2.74
N GLY A 188 -7.04 19.68 -3.83
CA GLY A 188 -5.74 19.96 -4.45
C GLY A 188 -4.54 19.27 -3.77
N LYS A 189 -4.76 18.54 -2.66
CA LYS A 189 -3.74 17.77 -1.97
C LYS A 189 -3.85 16.28 -2.32
N GLU A 190 -2.71 15.69 -2.66
CA GLU A 190 -2.60 14.25 -2.90
C GLU A 190 -2.44 13.50 -1.58
N HIS A 191 -3.25 12.47 -1.39
CA HIS A 191 -3.21 11.55 -0.25
C HIS A 191 -2.93 10.13 -0.76
N ARG A 192 -2.07 9.41 -0.05
CA ARG A 192 -1.81 7.98 -0.27
C ARG A 192 -1.97 7.25 1.05
N GLY A 193 -2.94 6.35 1.10
CA GLY A 193 -3.27 5.63 2.34
C GLY A 193 -4.74 5.30 2.43
N TYR A 194 -5.35 5.71 3.54
CA TYR A 194 -6.67 5.28 3.98
C TYR A 194 -7.53 6.46 4.39
N ALA A 195 -8.82 6.21 4.56
CA ALA A 195 -9.76 7.10 5.24
C ALA A 195 -10.19 6.48 6.56
N ALA A 196 -10.24 7.28 7.62
CA ALA A 196 -10.92 6.92 8.85
C ALA A 196 -12.25 7.67 8.91
N ASN A 197 -13.34 6.95 8.91
CA ASN A 197 -14.69 7.48 9.14
C ASN A 197 -14.97 7.39 10.64
N LEU A 198 -15.27 8.52 11.27
CA LEU A 198 -15.53 8.61 12.69
C LEU A 198 -16.99 9.04 12.89
N GLU A 199 -17.72 8.32 13.74
CA GLU A 199 -19.03 8.73 14.20
C GLU A 199 -18.92 9.23 15.64
N GLU A 200 -19.41 10.44 15.90
CA GLU A 200 -19.50 11.01 17.22
C GLU A 200 -20.94 11.15 17.66
N SER A 201 -21.25 10.72 18.88
CA SER A 201 -22.47 11.13 19.57
C SER A 201 -22.23 12.46 20.29
N VAL A 202 -23.11 13.42 20.04
CA VAL A 202 -22.96 14.81 20.52
C VAL A 202 -24.02 15.12 21.56
N GLY A 203 -23.64 15.80 22.63
CA GLY A 203 -24.52 16.32 23.68
C GLY A 203 -24.08 17.68 24.19
N THR A 204 -24.81 18.23 25.15
CA THR A 204 -24.49 19.54 25.77
C THR A 204 -23.17 19.57 26.49
N ASN A 205 -22.71 18.42 26.99
CA ASN A 205 -21.49 18.27 27.77
C ASN A 205 -20.26 17.86 26.93
N GLY A 206 -20.39 17.82 25.61
CA GLY A 206 -19.33 17.43 24.69
C GLY A 206 -19.73 16.37 23.71
N SER A 207 -18.75 15.70 23.11
CA SER A 207 -18.93 14.59 22.18
C SER A 207 -18.03 13.41 22.50
N VAL A 208 -18.45 12.22 22.08
CA VAL A 208 -17.68 10.97 22.21
C VAL A 208 -17.72 10.25 20.88
N VAL A 209 -16.54 9.81 20.38
CA VAL A 209 -16.46 8.92 19.24
C VAL A 209 -17.03 7.57 19.63
N THR A 210 -18.12 7.19 19.00
CA THR A 210 -18.89 5.97 19.31
C THR A 210 -18.68 4.85 18.31
N GLU A 211 -18.21 5.19 17.11
CA GLU A 211 -17.94 4.23 16.05
C GLU A 211 -16.79 4.73 15.17
N TYR A 212 -16.01 3.82 14.60
CA TYR A 212 -15.01 4.14 13.60
C TYR A 212 -14.88 3.03 12.56
N GLN A 213 -14.52 3.41 11.35
CA GLN A 213 -14.26 2.49 10.25
C GLN A 213 -13.05 2.95 9.47
N TYR A 214 -12.15 2.01 9.14
CA TYR A 214 -11.02 2.25 8.25
C TYR A 214 -11.33 1.69 6.87
N GLU A 215 -11.10 2.51 5.85
CA GLU A 215 -11.36 2.14 4.46
C GLU A 215 -10.26 2.67 3.55
N GLN A 216 -10.24 2.18 2.32
CA GLN A 216 -9.42 2.78 1.28
C GLN A 216 -9.84 4.25 1.10
N ASN A 217 -8.87 5.16 0.90
CA ASN A 217 -9.15 6.60 0.88
C ASN A 217 -9.98 7.07 -0.34
N ASN A 218 -10.18 6.21 -1.32
CA ASN A 218 -11.02 6.44 -2.49
C ASN A 218 -12.49 6.03 -2.28
N HIS A 219 -12.84 5.49 -1.10
CA HIS A 219 -14.23 5.18 -0.75
C HIS A 219 -15.07 6.46 -0.69
N SER A 220 -16.31 6.40 -1.14
CA SER A 220 -17.22 7.55 -1.15
C SER A 220 -17.90 7.70 0.21
N ASP A 221 -17.91 8.91 0.75
CA ASP A 221 -18.60 9.25 2.01
C ASP A 221 -20.16 9.21 1.87
N SER A 222 -20.68 8.79 0.71
CA SER A 222 -22.10 8.89 0.33
C SER A 222 -22.77 7.52 0.09
N GLN A 223 -22.40 6.49 0.86
CA GLN A 223 -23.18 5.24 0.90
C GLN A 223 -23.88 5.05 2.22
#